data_89c5ceabe56c63d023f2b66bb0720e73
#
_entry.id   89c5ceabe56c63d023f2b66bb0720e73
#
_cell.length_a   1.000
_cell.length_b   1.000
_cell.length_c   1.000
_cell.angle_alpha   90.00
_cell.angle_beta   90.00
_cell.angle_gamma   90.00
#
_symmetry.space_group_name_H-M   'P 1'
#
loop_
_entity.id
_entity.type
_entity.pdbx_description
1 polymer ?
#
loop_
_entity_poly.entity_id
_entity_poly.type
_entity_poly.pdbx_seq_one_letter_code
_entity_poly.pdbx_strand_id
1 'polypeptide(L)'
;MARAVQSIMEIQKFGVDPNQRIAVIRDRESKVLPALALFGDLIRNRAQITVDVELYEANETADLSIGFRFPTEFPLIALKRVFNTAPALPSSLANFVSFGGGASFLGLGLASSQFFGTFSKSNGRSLSSAQLRGVDGQAINFHLGDKYPVLTAGYFGGPTSSGGQSFAPPPTFVFEDLGVQLKITPHVHGPTEMTLEIEADYKVLTGQALNGIPVIASRSFKTSARMSTNETAIVAGLLRASEARTLTGVAGLSQIPAIGHLFRQETRTKDSGHALLVIRPHVIDLPPSDFATRTVYTGTDGRPRIPI
;
A
#
# COMPACT_ATOMS: atom_id res chain seq x y z
N MET A 1 3.00 34.35 13.94
CA MET A 1 3.87 34.91 15.00
C MET A 1 4.01 36.41 14.87
N ALA A 2 4.62 36.96 13.83
CA ALA A 2 4.87 38.39 13.68
C ALA A 2 3.63 39.29 13.86
N ARG A 3 2.51 38.94 13.23
CA ARG A 3 1.23 39.64 13.39
C ARG A 3 0.66 39.57 14.82
N ALA A 4 0.89 38.49 15.54
CA ALA A 4 0.44 38.33 16.92
C ALA A 4 1.21 39.32 17.84
N VAL A 5 2.52 39.42 17.71
CA VAL A 5 3.33 40.35 18.47
C VAL A 5 2.95 41.80 18.14
N GLN A 6 2.73 42.10 16.87
CA GLN A 6 2.27 43.42 16.44
C GLN A 6 0.92 43.82 17.10
N SER A 7 -0.04 42.85 17.13
CA SER A 7 -1.37 43.07 17.72
C SER A 7 -1.33 43.25 19.23
N ILE A 8 -0.56 42.38 19.93
CA ILE A 8 -0.48 42.36 21.41
C ILE A 8 0.22 43.64 21.93
N MET A 9 1.29 44.05 21.22
CA MET A 9 2.09 45.19 21.66
C MET A 9 1.67 46.50 21.03
N GLU A 10 0.62 46.49 20.18
CA GLU A 10 0.11 47.68 19.48
C GLU A 10 1.20 48.47 18.75
N ILE A 11 2.08 47.75 18.04
CA ILE A 11 3.20 48.35 17.34
C ILE A 11 2.71 48.97 16.02
N GLN A 12 2.92 50.27 15.86
CA GLN A 12 2.41 50.98 14.68
C GLN A 12 3.25 50.79 13.43
N LYS A 13 4.57 50.66 13.57
CA LYS A 13 5.48 50.45 12.43
C LYS A 13 6.17 49.12 12.55
N PHE A 14 5.61 48.13 11.82
CA PHE A 14 6.07 46.75 11.79
C PHE A 14 6.18 46.31 10.35
N GLY A 15 7.35 45.80 9.96
CA GLY A 15 7.61 45.23 8.63
C GLY A 15 8.21 43.83 8.76
N VAL A 16 7.78 42.89 7.90
CA VAL A 16 8.38 41.55 7.81
C VAL A 16 8.79 41.33 6.37
N ASP A 17 10.06 41.01 6.19
CA ASP A 17 10.56 40.47 4.93
C ASP A 17 10.69 38.94 5.05
N PRO A 18 9.79 38.17 4.43
CA PRO A 18 9.82 36.73 4.49
C PRO A 18 11.01 36.12 3.75
N ASN A 19 11.55 36.80 2.74
CA ASN A 19 12.68 36.31 1.95
C ASN A 19 13.99 36.40 2.72
N GLN A 20 14.18 37.51 3.42
CA GLN A 20 15.38 37.71 4.26
C GLN A 20 15.20 37.20 5.69
N ARG A 21 14.00 36.76 6.07
CA ARG A 21 13.63 36.33 7.43
C ARG A 21 13.90 37.40 8.49
N ILE A 22 13.69 38.64 8.14
CA ILE A 22 13.92 39.80 9.00
C ILE A 22 12.56 40.41 9.39
N ALA A 23 12.42 40.71 10.69
CA ALA A 23 11.33 41.52 11.20
C ALA A 23 11.92 42.87 11.67
N VAL A 24 11.40 43.97 11.14
CA VAL A 24 11.81 45.31 11.49
C VAL A 24 10.71 45.96 12.34
N ILE A 25 11.09 46.37 13.53
CA ILE A 25 10.18 47.01 14.47
C ILE A 25 10.67 48.43 14.72
N ARG A 26 9.78 49.41 14.63
CA ARG A 26 10.05 50.81 14.96
C ARG A 26 8.92 51.38 15.81
N ASP A 27 9.18 51.57 17.08
CA ASP A 27 8.27 52.19 18.06
C ASP A 27 9.08 52.76 19.25
N ARG A 28 8.41 53.20 20.27
CA ARG A 28 9.06 53.64 21.51
C ARG A 28 9.81 52.48 22.17
N GLU A 29 10.93 52.80 22.87
CA GLU A 29 11.76 51.82 23.53
C GLU A 29 10.96 50.96 24.53
N SER A 30 9.97 51.56 25.21
CA SER A 30 9.08 50.85 26.14
C SER A 30 8.25 49.74 25.50
N LYS A 31 8.03 49.79 24.18
CA LYS A 31 7.33 48.74 23.40
C LYS A 31 8.29 47.81 22.67
N VAL A 32 9.41 48.30 22.16
CA VAL A 32 10.35 47.53 21.35
C VAL A 32 11.07 46.48 22.18
N LEU A 33 11.52 46.79 23.37
CA LEU A 33 12.25 45.87 24.24
C LEU A 33 11.37 44.64 24.63
N PRO A 34 10.14 44.80 25.13
CA PRO A 34 9.24 43.67 25.40
C PRO A 34 8.88 42.89 24.15
N ALA A 35 8.68 43.56 23.02
CA ALA A 35 8.38 42.90 21.74
C ALA A 35 9.54 42.02 21.27
N LEU A 36 10.78 42.48 21.41
CA LEU A 36 11.97 41.74 21.07
C LEU A 36 12.17 40.51 22.00
N ALA A 37 11.88 40.64 23.27
CA ALA A 37 11.88 39.56 24.23
C ALA A 37 10.82 38.50 23.85
N LEU A 38 9.61 38.93 23.55
CA LEU A 38 8.52 38.07 23.13
C LEU A 38 8.83 37.37 21.80
N PHE A 39 9.45 38.08 20.84
CA PHE A 39 9.95 37.47 19.61
C PHE A 39 11.01 36.42 19.88
N GLY A 40 11.95 36.72 20.76
CA GLY A 40 12.99 35.76 21.13
C GLY A 40 12.44 34.48 21.71
N ASP A 41 11.41 34.58 22.54
CA ASP A 41 10.74 33.42 23.13
C ASP A 41 9.91 32.64 22.09
N LEU A 42 9.22 33.32 21.19
CA LEU A 42 8.42 32.68 20.15
C LEU A 42 9.27 32.00 19.05
N ILE A 43 10.50 32.50 18.80
CA ILE A 43 11.38 31.94 17.76
C ILE A 43 12.25 30.82 18.30
N ARG A 44 12.68 30.87 19.55
CA ARG A 44 13.68 29.94 20.10
C ARG A 44 13.18 28.52 20.31
N ASN A 45 11.88 28.29 20.34
CA ASN A 45 11.40 27.15 21.11
C ASN A 45 10.31 26.35 20.39
N ARG A 46 10.65 25.74 19.24
CA ARG A 46 9.84 24.67 18.70
C ARG A 46 10.40 23.33 19.20
N ALA A 47 9.54 22.50 19.75
CA ALA A 47 9.89 21.16 20.14
C ALA A 47 10.45 20.36 18.95
N GLN A 48 11.50 19.61 19.21
CA GLN A 48 12.02 18.65 18.23
C GLN A 48 11.53 17.26 18.58
N ILE A 49 11.05 16.56 17.54
CA ILE A 49 10.39 15.29 17.68
C ILE A 49 11.06 14.30 16.74
N THR A 50 11.26 13.10 17.22
CA THR A 50 11.55 11.93 16.38
C THR A 50 10.33 11.05 16.35
N VAL A 51 10.01 10.53 15.19
CA VAL A 51 8.91 9.57 15.00
C VAL A 51 9.51 8.32 14.40
N ASP A 52 9.47 7.23 15.14
CA ASP A 52 9.77 5.91 14.63
C ASP A 52 8.53 5.35 13.97
N VAL A 53 8.68 4.92 12.73
CA VAL A 53 7.60 4.37 11.91
C VAL A 53 7.98 2.97 11.50
N GLU A 54 7.11 2.01 11.76
CA GLU A 54 7.28 0.62 11.38
C GLU A 54 6.08 0.17 10.54
N LEU A 55 6.34 -0.28 9.33
CA LEU A 55 5.37 -0.93 8.46
C LEU A 55 5.62 -2.43 8.51
N TYR A 56 4.68 -3.16 9.08
CA TYR A 56 4.69 -4.61 9.14
C TYR A 56 3.69 -5.17 8.13
N GLU A 57 4.16 -6.05 7.27
CA GLU A 57 3.34 -6.80 6.34
C GLU A 57 3.57 -8.30 6.53
N ALA A 58 2.48 -9.05 6.58
CA ALA A 58 2.50 -10.50 6.60
C ALA A 58 1.48 -11.03 5.60
N ASN A 59 1.93 -11.87 4.69
CA ASN A 59 1.10 -12.54 3.71
C ASN A 59 1.25 -14.05 3.88
N GLU A 60 0.13 -14.74 3.92
CA GLU A 60 0.08 -16.19 3.96
C GLU A 60 -0.86 -16.69 2.87
N THR A 61 -0.35 -17.54 2.00
CA THR A 61 -1.14 -18.23 0.98
C THR A 61 -1.01 -19.73 1.21
N ALA A 62 -2.15 -20.41 1.28
CA ALA A 62 -2.22 -21.84 1.41
C ALA A 62 -3.13 -22.43 0.33
N ASP A 63 -2.56 -23.26 -0.54
CA ASP A 63 -3.25 -23.94 -1.61
C ASP A 63 -3.27 -25.44 -1.34
N LEU A 64 -4.44 -26.01 -1.27
CA LEU A 64 -4.69 -27.43 -1.19
C LEU A 64 -5.49 -27.87 -2.41
N SER A 65 -4.93 -28.78 -3.20
CA SER A 65 -5.63 -29.41 -4.30
C SER A 65 -5.54 -30.91 -4.17
N ILE A 66 -6.69 -31.58 -4.02
CA ILE A 66 -6.77 -33.01 -3.82
C ILE A 66 -7.92 -33.59 -4.63
N GLY A 67 -7.71 -34.74 -5.23
CA GLY A 67 -8.77 -35.43 -5.94
C GLY A 67 -8.28 -36.36 -7.02
N PHE A 68 -9.24 -36.83 -7.77
CA PHE A 68 -9.01 -37.62 -8.97
C PHE A 68 -9.22 -36.73 -10.19
N ARG A 69 -8.24 -36.73 -11.09
CA ARG A 69 -8.38 -36.10 -12.39
C ARG A 69 -8.96 -37.13 -13.35
N PHE A 70 -10.23 -36.99 -13.63
CA PHE A 70 -10.90 -37.77 -14.67
C PHE A 70 -10.78 -37.03 -16.00
N PRO A 71 -10.69 -37.79 -17.11
CA PRO A 71 -10.84 -37.18 -18.41
C PRO A 71 -12.26 -36.61 -18.56
N THR A 72 -12.35 -35.38 -19.00
CA THR A 72 -13.60 -34.71 -19.30
C THR A 72 -14.18 -35.13 -20.64
N GLU A 73 -13.36 -35.73 -21.47
CA GLU A 73 -13.72 -36.19 -22.81
C GLU A 73 -13.38 -37.68 -22.95
N PHE A 74 -14.38 -38.44 -23.38
CA PHE A 74 -14.23 -39.84 -23.73
C PHE A 74 -14.32 -39.94 -25.24
N PRO A 75 -13.21 -40.12 -25.97
CA PRO A 75 -13.28 -40.21 -27.42
C PRO A 75 -14.05 -41.47 -27.84
N LEU A 76 -15.15 -41.26 -28.52
CA LEU A 76 -15.92 -42.28 -29.19
C LEU A 76 -15.36 -42.46 -30.60
N ILE A 77 -14.76 -43.61 -30.87
CA ILE A 77 -14.19 -43.93 -32.17
C ILE A 77 -15.14 -44.92 -32.87
N ALA A 78 -15.64 -44.50 -34.01
CA ALA A 78 -16.37 -45.43 -34.90
C ALA A 78 -15.36 -46.27 -35.69
N LEU A 79 -15.17 -47.50 -35.28
CA LEU A 79 -14.27 -48.44 -35.92
C LEU A 79 -14.95 -49.06 -37.16
N LYS A 80 -15.50 -48.24 -38.04
CA LYS A 80 -16.13 -48.69 -39.25
C LYS A 80 -15.08 -49.24 -40.23
N ARG A 81 -15.08 -50.53 -40.52
CA ARG A 81 -14.20 -51.24 -41.46
C ARG A 81 -12.72 -51.38 -41.03
N VAL A 82 -12.47 -52.05 -39.96
CA VAL A 82 -11.10 -52.44 -39.57
C VAL A 82 -10.61 -53.68 -40.29
N PHE A 83 -11.35 -54.26 -41.22
CA PHE A 83 -11.05 -55.59 -41.78
C PHE A 83 -10.13 -55.60 -43.01
N ASN A 84 -9.61 -54.45 -43.51
CA ASN A 84 -8.67 -54.51 -44.65
C ASN A 84 -7.35 -53.73 -44.47
N THR A 85 -7.19 -52.99 -43.44
CA THR A 85 -5.88 -52.36 -43.13
C THR A 85 -5.92 -51.98 -41.64
N ALA A 86 -4.95 -52.47 -40.82
CA ALA A 86 -4.87 -52.08 -39.44
C ALA A 86 -4.63 -50.55 -39.35
N PRO A 87 -5.61 -49.75 -38.92
CA PRO A 87 -5.37 -48.34 -38.72
C PRO A 87 -4.37 -48.21 -37.58
N ALA A 88 -3.33 -47.43 -37.77
CA ALA A 88 -2.44 -47.04 -36.67
C ALA A 88 -3.31 -46.28 -35.67
N LEU A 89 -3.65 -46.92 -34.56
CA LEU A 89 -4.32 -46.25 -33.43
C LEU A 89 -3.40 -45.18 -32.91
N PRO A 90 -3.90 -43.95 -32.68
CA PRO A 90 -3.10 -42.92 -32.04
C PRO A 90 -2.53 -43.47 -30.73
N SER A 91 -1.26 -43.26 -30.51
CA SER A 91 -0.55 -43.72 -29.28
C SER A 91 -1.15 -43.17 -27.97
N SER A 92 -2.02 -42.15 -28.06
CA SER A 92 -2.78 -41.63 -26.94
C SER A 92 -3.95 -42.50 -26.48
N LEU A 93 -4.33 -43.55 -27.28
CA LEU A 93 -5.42 -44.46 -26.96
C LEU A 93 -4.92 -45.83 -26.59
N ALA A 94 -4.04 -45.88 -25.58
CA ALA A 94 -3.46 -47.17 -25.09
C ALA A 94 -4.52 -48.11 -24.52
N ASN A 95 -5.66 -47.65 -24.05
CA ASN A 95 -6.72 -48.45 -23.46
C ASN A 95 -8.10 -48.00 -24.05
N PHE A 96 -8.79 -48.92 -24.67
CA PHE A 96 -10.18 -48.70 -25.10
C PHE A 96 -11.00 -49.96 -24.90
N VAL A 97 -12.27 -49.80 -24.64
CA VAL A 97 -13.25 -50.88 -24.59
C VAL A 97 -14.05 -50.84 -25.87
N SER A 98 -14.06 -51.92 -26.59
CA SER A 98 -14.84 -52.07 -27.82
C SER A 98 -16.18 -52.73 -27.52
N PHE A 99 -17.24 -52.22 -28.13
CA PHE A 99 -18.58 -52.80 -28.06
C PHE A 99 -19.29 -52.65 -29.40
N GLY A 100 -20.16 -53.63 -29.68
CA GLY A 100 -20.87 -53.69 -30.94
C GLY A 100 -20.49 -54.95 -31.72
N GLY A 101 -21.16 -55.21 -32.86
CA GLY A 101 -20.94 -56.35 -33.76
C GLY A 101 -21.54 -56.06 -35.14
N GLY A 102 -21.12 -56.85 -36.14
CA GLY A 102 -21.55 -56.66 -37.51
C GLY A 102 -20.95 -55.46 -38.20
N ALA A 103 -21.75 -54.64 -38.82
CA ALA A 103 -21.29 -53.45 -39.58
C ALA A 103 -20.97 -52.20 -38.69
N SER A 104 -21.23 -52.26 -37.39
CA SER A 104 -21.06 -51.15 -36.46
C SER A 104 -20.22 -51.60 -35.27
N PHE A 105 -18.96 -51.17 -35.29
CA PHE A 105 -18.03 -51.39 -34.19
C PHE A 105 -17.67 -50.04 -33.57
N LEU A 106 -17.88 -49.87 -32.27
CA LEU A 106 -17.60 -48.64 -31.53
C LEU A 106 -16.53 -48.94 -30.49
N GLY A 107 -15.56 -48.04 -30.38
CA GLY A 107 -14.53 -48.06 -29.32
C GLY A 107 -14.71 -46.85 -28.41
N LEU A 108 -14.77 -47.11 -27.11
CA LEU A 108 -14.73 -46.07 -26.10
C LEU A 108 -13.30 -46.01 -25.53
N GLY A 109 -12.62 -44.91 -25.73
CA GLY A 109 -11.30 -44.69 -25.15
C GLY A 109 -11.42 -44.49 -23.66
N LEU A 110 -10.69 -45.32 -22.88
CA LEU A 110 -10.53 -45.14 -21.43
C LEU A 110 -9.26 -44.30 -21.20
N ALA A 111 -9.42 -43.02 -20.94
CA ALA A 111 -8.29 -42.18 -20.54
C ALA A 111 -7.91 -42.49 -19.08
N SER A 112 -6.61 -42.46 -18.77
CA SER A 112 -6.13 -42.73 -17.45
C SER A 112 -6.61 -41.72 -16.43
N SER A 113 -7.21 -42.18 -15.36
CA SER A 113 -7.49 -41.37 -14.18
C SER A 113 -6.28 -41.31 -13.29
N GLN A 114 -5.95 -40.16 -12.76
CA GLN A 114 -4.83 -39.97 -11.84
C GLN A 114 -5.32 -39.40 -10.52
N PHE A 115 -4.90 -40.02 -9.41
CA PHE A 115 -5.02 -39.43 -8.10
C PHE A 115 -3.88 -38.44 -7.90
N PHE A 116 -4.18 -37.27 -7.44
CA PHE A 116 -3.16 -36.28 -7.09
C PHE A 116 -3.54 -35.55 -5.81
N GLY A 117 -2.53 -35.15 -5.08
CA GLY A 117 -2.65 -34.29 -3.92
C GLY A 117 -1.47 -33.31 -3.92
N THR A 118 -1.77 -32.04 -3.94
CA THR A 118 -0.77 -30.97 -3.89
C THR A 118 -1.12 -30.04 -2.75
N PHE A 119 -0.16 -29.79 -1.90
CA PHE A 119 -0.25 -28.80 -0.84
C PHE A 119 0.89 -27.81 -1.00
N SER A 120 0.58 -26.55 -1.07
CA SER A 120 1.55 -25.45 -1.12
C SER A 120 1.20 -24.46 -0.03
N LYS A 121 2.17 -24.07 0.76
CA LYS A 121 2.02 -23.03 1.76
C LYS A 121 3.19 -22.05 1.64
N SER A 122 2.87 -20.78 1.45
CA SER A 122 3.85 -19.71 1.36
C SER A 122 3.56 -18.67 2.44
N ASN A 123 4.58 -18.33 3.20
CA ASN A 123 4.51 -17.27 4.21
C ASN A 123 5.55 -16.21 3.88
N GLY A 124 5.11 -14.99 3.71
CA GLY A 124 5.96 -13.82 3.53
C GLY A 124 5.78 -12.84 4.69
N ARG A 125 6.87 -12.33 5.21
CA ARG A 125 6.86 -11.26 6.20
C ARG A 125 7.83 -10.18 5.77
N SER A 126 7.39 -8.93 5.87
CA SER A 126 8.21 -7.76 5.60
C SER A 126 8.08 -6.79 6.76
N LEU A 127 9.20 -6.27 7.20
CA LEU A 127 9.26 -5.21 8.20
C LEU A 127 10.11 -4.09 7.62
N SER A 128 9.49 -2.95 7.41
CA SER A 128 10.18 -1.72 7.02
C SER A 128 10.13 -0.75 8.18
N SER A 129 11.28 -0.26 8.64
CA SER A 129 11.38 0.73 9.71
C SER A 129 12.08 1.98 9.23
N ALA A 130 11.58 3.12 9.65
CA ALA A 130 12.16 4.43 9.37
C ALA A 130 12.08 5.31 10.61
N GLN A 131 13.12 6.11 10.83
CA GLN A 131 13.15 7.11 11.86
C GLN A 131 13.13 8.50 11.23
N LEU A 132 12.14 9.29 11.58
CA LEU A 132 11.90 10.60 11.01
C LEU A 132 12.07 11.65 12.09
N ARG A 133 12.85 12.71 11.80
CA ARG A 133 13.03 13.82 12.72
C ARG A 133 12.44 15.09 12.14
N GLY A 134 11.73 15.82 12.97
CA GLY A 134 11.08 17.06 12.58
C GLY A 134 10.89 18.03 13.72
N VAL A 135 10.26 19.13 13.39
CA VAL A 135 9.97 20.22 14.32
C VAL A 135 8.46 20.37 14.47
N ASP A 136 8.00 20.69 15.64
CA ASP A 136 6.60 20.95 15.95
C ASP A 136 5.93 21.86 14.94
N GLY A 137 4.73 21.46 14.44
CA GLY A 137 3.93 22.16 13.46
C GLY A 137 4.50 22.18 12.03
N GLN A 138 5.53 21.37 11.72
CA GLN A 138 6.07 21.24 10.37
C GLN A 138 5.86 19.85 9.83
N ALA A 139 5.39 19.76 8.58
CA ALA A 139 5.22 18.49 7.91
C ALA A 139 6.57 17.83 7.59
N ILE A 140 6.73 16.59 7.99
CA ILE A 140 7.82 15.70 7.67
C ILE A 140 7.36 14.82 6.52
N ASN A 141 8.04 14.88 5.38
CA ASN A 141 7.72 14.06 4.23
C ASN A 141 8.78 12.97 4.08
N PHE A 142 8.34 11.76 3.89
CA PHE A 142 9.19 10.60 3.69
C PHE A 142 8.65 9.77 2.53
N HIS A 143 9.54 9.35 1.64
CA HIS A 143 9.22 8.45 0.55
C HIS A 143 10.27 7.34 0.50
N LEU A 144 9.81 6.10 0.53
CA LEU A 144 10.62 4.90 0.37
C LEU A 144 10.01 4.06 -0.74
N GLY A 145 10.70 3.98 -1.86
CA GLY A 145 10.22 3.21 -3.00
C GLY A 145 10.91 3.57 -4.30
N ASP A 146 10.39 3.00 -5.38
CA ASP A 146 10.95 3.12 -6.72
C ASP A 146 10.03 3.95 -7.63
N LYS A 147 10.62 4.58 -8.64
CA LYS A 147 9.87 5.23 -9.71
C LYS A 147 9.61 4.26 -10.83
N TYR A 148 8.34 4.05 -11.14
CA TYR A 148 7.92 3.15 -12.19
C TYR A 148 7.44 3.93 -13.42
N PRO A 149 8.02 3.70 -14.62
CA PRO A 149 7.58 4.36 -15.84
C PRO A 149 6.27 3.73 -16.33
N VAL A 150 5.21 4.52 -16.41
CA VAL A 150 3.92 4.13 -16.98
C VAL A 150 3.81 4.73 -18.37
N LEU A 151 3.54 3.89 -19.37
CA LEU A 151 3.32 4.34 -20.74
C LEU A 151 1.98 5.07 -20.82
N THR A 152 1.98 6.33 -21.22
CA THR A 152 0.77 7.16 -21.36
C THR A 152 0.31 7.32 -22.80
N ALA A 153 1.25 7.31 -23.75
CA ALA A 153 0.95 7.41 -25.16
C ALA A 153 2.03 6.71 -25.98
N GLY A 154 1.68 6.20 -27.14
CA GLY A 154 2.55 5.47 -28.03
C GLY A 154 2.21 3.98 -28.04
N TYR A 155 2.24 3.37 -29.23
CA TYR A 155 1.96 1.96 -29.45
C TYR A 155 3.28 1.27 -29.77
N PHE A 156 3.64 0.24 -29.04
CA PHE A 156 4.68 -0.69 -29.47
C PHE A 156 4.06 -1.58 -30.56
N GLY A 157 4.00 -1.05 -31.77
CA GLY A 157 3.57 -1.84 -32.94
C GLY A 157 4.53 -2.98 -33.15
N GLY A 158 4.02 -4.22 -33.13
CA GLY A 158 4.75 -5.36 -33.67
C GLY A 158 5.07 -5.12 -35.14
N PRO A 159 6.06 -5.84 -35.71
CA PRO A 159 6.46 -5.67 -37.11
C PRO A 159 5.24 -5.92 -38.01
N THR A 160 4.66 -4.86 -38.54
CA THR A 160 3.69 -4.99 -39.64
C THR A 160 4.47 -5.35 -40.88
N SER A 161 4.40 -6.62 -41.25
CA SER A 161 4.86 -7.11 -42.56
C SER A 161 3.91 -6.55 -43.62
N SER A 162 4.21 -5.39 -44.12
CA SER A 162 3.97 -4.92 -45.50
C SER A 162 4.24 -3.42 -45.60
N GLY A 163 5.29 -3.07 -46.24
CA GLY A 163 5.64 -1.95 -47.14
C GLY A 163 5.14 -0.52 -46.90
N GLY A 164 4.62 -0.18 -45.71
CA GLY A 164 4.23 1.19 -45.39
C GLY A 164 5.02 1.72 -44.20
N GLN A 165 5.72 2.83 -44.36
CA GLN A 165 6.32 3.56 -43.23
C GLN A 165 5.19 4.08 -42.32
N SER A 166 4.82 3.30 -41.32
CA SER A 166 3.95 3.81 -40.25
C SER A 166 4.83 4.61 -39.30
N PHE A 167 4.65 5.90 -39.27
CA PHE A 167 5.21 6.80 -38.29
C PHE A 167 4.49 6.50 -36.93
N ALA A 168 5.06 5.61 -36.13
CA ALA A 168 4.61 5.43 -34.76
C ALA A 168 5.13 6.62 -33.94
N PRO A 169 4.27 7.37 -33.25
CA PRO A 169 4.73 8.44 -32.38
C PRO A 169 5.63 7.85 -31.28
N PRO A 170 6.67 8.57 -30.84
CA PRO A 170 7.54 8.09 -29.79
C PRO A 170 6.74 7.83 -28.51
N PRO A 171 7.06 6.75 -27.76
CA PRO A 171 6.35 6.45 -26.52
C PRO A 171 6.60 7.55 -25.47
N THR A 172 5.53 7.96 -24.83
CA THR A 172 5.58 8.93 -23.73
C THR A 172 5.37 8.21 -22.42
N PHE A 173 6.24 8.46 -21.45
CA PHE A 173 6.19 7.85 -20.13
C PHE A 173 5.90 8.90 -19.06
N VAL A 174 5.09 8.54 -18.09
CA VAL A 174 4.93 9.25 -16.81
C VAL A 174 5.47 8.35 -15.72
N PHE A 175 6.25 8.92 -14.82
CA PHE A 175 6.79 8.16 -13.70
C PHE A 175 5.82 8.22 -12.52
N GLU A 176 5.38 7.05 -12.06
CA GLU A 176 4.61 6.89 -10.83
C GLU A 176 5.54 6.46 -9.70
N ASP A 177 5.38 7.13 -8.55
CA ASP A 177 6.11 6.77 -7.34
C ASP A 177 5.44 5.54 -6.70
N LEU A 178 6.18 4.42 -6.64
CA LEU A 178 5.78 3.20 -5.97
C LEU A 178 6.42 3.15 -4.58
N GLY A 179 5.82 2.37 -3.67
CA GLY A 179 6.30 2.21 -2.31
C GLY A 179 5.48 3.00 -1.31
N VAL A 180 6.08 3.37 -0.20
CA VAL A 180 5.46 4.06 0.92
C VAL A 180 5.78 5.55 0.86
N GLN A 181 4.75 6.37 0.80
CA GLN A 181 4.85 7.81 1.00
C GLN A 181 4.17 8.14 2.33
N LEU A 182 4.87 8.83 3.18
CA LEU A 182 4.40 9.19 4.51
C LEU A 182 4.62 10.68 4.75
N LYS A 183 3.57 11.34 5.22
CA LYS A 183 3.62 12.73 5.65
C LYS A 183 3.08 12.80 7.07
N ILE A 184 3.90 13.26 7.98
CA ILE A 184 3.55 13.40 9.40
C ILE A 184 3.71 14.84 9.80
N THR A 185 2.65 15.42 10.39
CA THR A 185 2.72 16.75 10.99
C THR A 185 2.49 16.60 12.49
N PRO A 186 3.55 16.77 13.31
CA PRO A 186 3.43 16.69 14.74
C PRO A 186 2.97 18.01 15.34
N HIS A 187 2.12 17.94 16.36
CA HIS A 187 1.69 19.06 17.20
C HIS A 187 1.91 18.70 18.66
N VAL A 188 2.89 19.31 19.30
CA VAL A 188 3.23 19.05 20.70
C VAL A 188 2.37 19.91 21.61
N HIS A 189 1.65 19.28 22.53
CA HIS A 189 0.81 19.95 23.50
C HIS A 189 1.49 20.14 24.87
N GLY A 190 2.56 19.37 25.12
CA GLY A 190 3.29 19.40 26.38
C GLY A 190 4.41 18.35 26.40
N PRO A 191 5.05 18.15 27.54
CA PRO A 191 6.18 17.22 27.64
C PRO A 191 5.81 15.76 27.41
N THR A 192 4.56 15.40 27.62
CA THR A 192 4.09 14.01 27.58
C THR A 192 3.12 13.73 26.45
N GLU A 193 2.52 14.74 25.84
CA GLU A 193 1.44 14.55 24.86
C GLU A 193 1.66 15.33 23.57
N MET A 194 1.28 14.69 22.46
CA MET A 194 1.29 15.29 21.15
C MET A 194 0.16 14.75 20.29
N THR A 195 -0.22 15.50 19.27
CA THR A 195 -1.10 15.04 18.20
C THR A 195 -0.28 14.88 16.93
N LEU A 196 -0.41 13.73 16.26
CA LEU A 196 0.20 13.46 14.98
C LEU A 196 -0.88 13.45 13.90
N GLU A 197 -0.78 14.34 12.93
CA GLU A 197 -1.53 14.23 11.68
C GLU A 197 -0.72 13.38 10.71
N ILE A 198 -1.30 12.27 10.25
CA ILE A 198 -0.61 11.26 9.48
C ILE A 198 -1.35 11.06 8.18
N GLU A 199 -0.67 11.26 7.07
CA GLU A 199 -1.11 10.91 5.73
C GLU A 199 -0.13 9.87 5.19
N ALA A 200 -0.63 8.69 4.81
CA ALA A 200 0.18 7.63 4.23
C ALA A 200 -0.44 7.10 2.97
N ASP A 201 0.38 6.99 1.94
CA ASP A 201 0.04 6.40 0.65
C ASP A 201 1.01 5.24 0.38
N TYR A 202 0.44 4.08 0.08
CA TYR A 202 1.20 2.89 -0.28
C TYR A 202 0.77 2.40 -1.66
N LYS A 203 1.72 2.39 -2.60
CA LYS A 203 1.51 1.94 -3.97
C LYS A 203 2.42 0.77 -4.29
N VAL A 204 1.85 -0.31 -4.81
CA VAL A 204 2.59 -1.54 -5.16
C VAL A 204 2.09 -2.10 -6.50
N LEU A 205 2.99 -2.70 -7.27
CA LEU A 205 2.61 -3.46 -8.45
C LEU A 205 1.98 -4.80 -8.04
N THR A 206 0.79 -5.11 -8.59
CA THR A 206 0.09 -6.35 -8.25
C THR A 206 0.57 -7.56 -9.05
N GLY A 207 1.52 -7.38 -9.96
CA GLY A 207 2.02 -8.45 -10.83
C GLY A 207 1.06 -8.89 -11.94
N GLN A 208 -0.18 -8.42 -11.93
CA GLN A 208 -1.15 -8.67 -13.01
C GLN A 208 -1.03 -7.56 -14.04
N ALA A 209 -0.85 -7.94 -15.29
CA ALA A 209 -0.86 -6.99 -16.40
C ALA A 209 -2.16 -7.14 -17.20
N LEU A 210 -2.85 -6.04 -17.41
CA LEU A 210 -3.99 -5.99 -18.31
C LEU A 210 -3.51 -5.44 -19.66
N ASN A 211 -3.49 -6.27 -20.69
CA ASN A 211 -2.98 -5.90 -22.01
C ASN A 211 -1.54 -5.34 -22.01
N GLY A 212 -0.68 -5.88 -21.14
CA GLY A 212 0.70 -5.40 -21.00
C GLY A 212 0.87 -4.15 -20.13
N ILE A 213 -0.22 -3.59 -19.60
CA ILE A 213 -0.20 -2.45 -18.68
C ILE A 213 -0.23 -2.99 -17.25
N PRO A 214 0.75 -2.65 -16.41
CA PRO A 214 0.78 -3.11 -15.02
C PRO A 214 -0.37 -2.49 -14.21
N VAL A 215 -0.93 -3.28 -13.32
CA VAL A 215 -1.94 -2.81 -12.37
C VAL A 215 -1.24 -2.38 -11.07
N ILE A 216 -1.44 -1.13 -10.69
CA ILE A 216 -0.92 -0.55 -9.46
C ILE A 216 -2.03 -0.58 -8.41
N ALA A 217 -1.79 -1.29 -7.31
CA ALA A 217 -2.64 -1.19 -6.14
C ALA A 217 -2.21 0.00 -5.30
N SER A 218 -3.15 0.88 -4.99
CA SER A 218 -2.94 2.03 -4.13
C SER A 218 -3.77 1.90 -2.86
N ARG A 219 -3.16 2.20 -1.73
CA ARG A 219 -3.81 2.25 -0.42
C ARG A 219 -3.42 3.54 0.24
N SER A 220 -4.41 4.38 0.56
CA SER A 220 -4.18 5.64 1.24
C SER A 220 -4.99 5.71 2.52
N PHE A 221 -4.44 6.34 3.52
CA PHE A 221 -5.19 6.70 4.70
C PHE A 221 -4.73 8.04 5.26
N LYS A 222 -5.65 8.71 5.93
CA LYS A 222 -5.40 9.98 6.60
C LYS A 222 -6.07 9.94 7.97
N THR A 223 -5.31 10.24 9.02
CA THR A 223 -5.81 10.25 10.37
C THR A 223 -5.10 11.30 11.23
N SER A 224 -5.73 11.65 12.35
CA SER A 224 -5.13 12.45 13.40
C SER A 224 -5.24 11.66 14.70
N ALA A 225 -4.11 11.38 15.34
CA ALA A 225 -4.04 10.60 16.55
C ALA A 225 -3.35 11.39 17.66
N ARG A 226 -3.97 11.44 18.85
CA ARG A 226 -3.32 11.95 20.05
C ARG A 226 -2.61 10.81 20.76
N MET A 227 -1.34 11.01 21.08
CA MET A 227 -0.46 9.99 21.63
C MET A 227 0.42 10.58 22.71
N SER A 228 0.84 9.71 23.63
CA SER A 228 1.87 10.06 24.60
C SER A 228 3.27 9.88 24.04
N THR A 229 4.24 10.60 24.56
CA THR A 229 5.66 10.39 24.24
C THR A 229 6.07 8.96 24.59
N ASN A 230 6.78 8.29 23.70
CA ASN A 230 7.22 6.88 23.79
C ASN A 230 6.08 5.84 23.74
N GLU A 231 4.84 6.24 23.52
CA GLU A 231 3.73 5.33 23.31
C GLU A 231 3.84 4.69 21.92
N THR A 232 3.75 3.37 21.86
CA THR A 232 3.67 2.65 20.61
C THR A 232 2.21 2.43 20.26
N ALA A 233 1.74 2.97 19.16
CA ALA A 233 0.37 2.81 18.71
C ALA A 233 0.30 2.26 17.28
N ILE A 234 -0.68 1.40 17.06
CA ILE A 234 -1.08 0.98 15.71
C ILE A 234 -2.04 2.04 15.18
N VAL A 235 -1.57 2.81 14.19
CA VAL A 235 -2.35 3.92 13.63
C VAL A 235 -3.23 3.46 12.49
N ALA A 236 -2.77 2.47 11.73
CA ALA A 236 -3.55 1.85 10.66
C ALA A 236 -3.30 0.35 10.63
N GLY A 237 -4.37 -0.39 10.39
CA GLY A 237 -4.29 -1.83 10.22
C GLY A 237 -5.25 -2.29 9.13
N LEU A 238 -4.76 -3.17 8.26
CA LEU A 238 -5.56 -3.84 7.25
C LEU A 238 -5.44 -5.34 7.45
N LEU A 239 -6.57 -6.00 7.65
CA LEU A 239 -6.69 -7.44 7.62
C LEU A 239 -7.49 -7.84 6.37
N ARG A 240 -6.88 -8.66 5.54
CA ARG A 240 -7.54 -9.27 4.40
C ARG A 240 -7.52 -10.79 4.58
N ALA A 241 -8.68 -11.40 4.51
CA ALA A 241 -8.80 -12.85 4.45
C ALA A 241 -9.72 -13.22 3.27
N SER A 242 -9.27 -14.17 2.47
CA SER A 242 -10.03 -14.70 1.33
C SER A 242 -9.92 -16.20 1.34
N GLU A 243 -11.04 -16.88 1.22
CA GLU A 243 -11.10 -18.33 1.05
C GLU A 243 -11.92 -18.65 -0.20
N ALA A 244 -11.30 -19.34 -1.15
CA ALA A 244 -11.94 -19.82 -2.34
C ALA A 244 -11.93 -21.35 -2.34
N ARG A 245 -13.07 -21.97 -2.61
CA ARG A 245 -13.21 -23.40 -2.76
C ARG A 245 -13.81 -23.72 -4.11
N THR A 246 -13.07 -24.43 -4.93
CA THR A 246 -13.49 -24.83 -6.26
C THR A 246 -13.65 -26.35 -6.28
N LEU A 247 -14.81 -26.81 -6.72
CA LEU A 247 -15.12 -28.21 -6.91
C LEU A 247 -15.29 -28.48 -8.41
N THR A 248 -14.44 -29.31 -8.95
CA THR A 248 -14.50 -29.74 -10.37
C THR A 248 -14.66 -31.25 -10.40
N GLY A 249 -15.62 -31.76 -11.16
CA GLY A 249 -15.86 -33.19 -11.24
C GLY A 249 -16.72 -33.61 -12.41
N VAL A 250 -16.89 -34.92 -12.55
CA VAL A 250 -17.74 -35.48 -13.59
C VAL A 250 -19.20 -35.16 -13.27
N ALA A 251 -19.90 -34.55 -14.23
CA ALA A 251 -21.30 -34.18 -14.07
C ALA A 251 -22.16 -35.40 -13.69
N GLY A 252 -23.01 -35.24 -12.68
CA GLY A 252 -23.86 -36.30 -12.16
C GLY A 252 -23.16 -37.21 -11.13
N LEU A 253 -21.97 -37.73 -11.41
CA LEU A 253 -21.24 -38.64 -10.53
C LEU A 253 -20.64 -37.93 -9.30
N SER A 254 -20.14 -36.72 -9.47
CA SER A 254 -19.56 -35.91 -8.40
C SER A 254 -20.57 -35.47 -7.33
N GLN A 255 -21.86 -35.58 -7.61
CA GLN A 255 -22.97 -35.17 -6.74
C GLN A 255 -23.57 -36.31 -5.92
N ILE A 256 -23.17 -37.57 -6.18
CA ILE A 256 -23.70 -38.72 -5.45
C ILE A 256 -23.20 -38.73 -4.00
N PRO A 257 -24.12 -38.79 -3.00
CA PRO A 257 -23.72 -38.91 -1.62
C PRO A 257 -22.82 -40.13 -1.38
N ALA A 258 -21.86 -40.04 -0.47
CA ALA A 258 -20.89 -41.06 -0.08
C ALA A 258 -19.79 -41.39 -1.11
N ILE A 259 -20.05 -41.43 -2.42
CA ILE A 259 -19.05 -41.77 -3.43
C ILE A 259 -18.62 -40.59 -4.31
N GLY A 260 -19.40 -39.49 -4.32
CA GLY A 260 -19.14 -38.34 -5.19
C GLY A 260 -17.78 -37.67 -4.96
N HIS A 261 -17.19 -37.82 -3.75
CA HIS A 261 -15.86 -37.29 -3.47
C HIS A 261 -14.75 -38.01 -4.27
N LEU A 262 -14.97 -39.24 -4.72
CA LEU A 262 -14.04 -39.95 -5.59
C LEU A 262 -14.05 -39.44 -7.03
N PHE A 263 -15.13 -38.75 -7.45
CA PHE A 263 -15.33 -38.27 -8.81
C PHE A 263 -15.18 -36.75 -8.93
N ARG A 264 -14.52 -36.11 -7.94
CA ARG A 264 -14.30 -34.68 -7.94
C ARG A 264 -12.89 -34.33 -7.50
N GLN A 265 -12.44 -33.22 -8.01
CA GLN A 265 -11.26 -32.50 -7.54
C GLN A 265 -11.71 -31.35 -6.66
N GLU A 266 -11.12 -31.19 -5.50
CA GLU A 266 -11.32 -30.05 -4.63
C GLU A 266 -10.05 -29.21 -4.60
N THR A 267 -10.17 -27.96 -4.96
CA THR A 267 -9.11 -26.97 -4.83
C THR A 267 -9.55 -25.93 -3.82
N ARG A 268 -8.77 -25.73 -2.77
CA ARG A 268 -9.02 -24.76 -1.72
C ARG A 268 -7.82 -23.82 -1.64
N THR A 269 -8.08 -22.56 -1.87
CA THR A 269 -7.08 -21.49 -1.76
C THR A 269 -7.48 -20.60 -0.59
N LYS A 270 -6.55 -20.39 0.33
CA LYS A 270 -6.68 -19.47 1.45
C LYS A 270 -5.60 -18.43 1.34
N ASP A 271 -6.01 -17.16 1.26
CA ASP A 271 -5.12 -16.03 1.29
C ASP A 271 -5.43 -15.18 2.51
N SER A 272 -4.43 -14.89 3.30
CA SER A 272 -4.51 -13.93 4.38
C SER A 272 -3.38 -12.92 4.31
N GLY A 273 -3.72 -11.65 4.49
CA GLY A 273 -2.76 -10.55 4.47
C GLY A 273 -3.02 -9.60 5.63
N HIS A 274 -1.97 -9.25 6.33
CA HIS A 274 -1.96 -8.27 7.39
C HIS A 274 -1.00 -7.16 7.03
N ALA A 275 -1.45 -5.92 7.11
CA ALA A 275 -0.59 -4.75 7.01
C ALA A 275 -0.87 -3.86 8.22
N LEU A 276 0.16 -3.55 8.99
CA LEU A 276 0.07 -2.74 10.19
C LEU A 276 1.07 -1.60 10.10
N LEU A 277 0.60 -0.38 10.33
CA LEU A 277 1.43 0.79 10.51
C LEU A 277 1.50 1.12 11.99
N VAL A 278 2.70 0.98 12.54
CA VAL A 278 3.02 1.25 13.95
C VAL A 278 3.83 2.50 14.03
N ILE A 279 3.49 3.37 14.96
CA ILE A 279 4.18 4.65 15.15
C ILE A 279 4.51 4.81 16.62
N ARG A 280 5.75 5.32 16.89
CA ARG A 280 6.23 5.69 18.20
C ARG A 280 6.88 7.06 18.16
N PRO A 281 6.25 8.09 18.69
CA PRO A 281 6.83 9.43 18.76
C PRO A 281 7.70 9.61 19.99
N HIS A 282 8.80 10.36 19.83
CA HIS A 282 9.70 10.76 20.90
C HIS A 282 9.93 12.27 20.85
N VAL A 283 9.75 12.96 21.95
CA VAL A 283 10.20 14.34 22.09
C VAL A 283 11.67 14.34 22.45
N ILE A 284 12.52 14.98 21.62
CA ILE A 284 13.98 15.04 21.87
C ILE A 284 14.32 16.27 22.68
N ASP A 285 13.78 17.42 22.27
CA ASP A 285 14.06 18.70 22.86
C ASP A 285 12.75 19.47 22.98
N LEU A 286 12.39 19.74 24.21
CA LEU A 286 11.29 20.65 24.50
C LEU A 286 11.84 22.06 24.56
N PRO A 287 11.05 23.04 24.15
CA PRO A 287 11.38 24.40 24.51
C PRO A 287 11.64 24.43 26.02
N PRO A 288 12.72 25.14 26.48
CA PRO A 288 12.92 25.29 27.89
C PRO A 288 11.64 25.75 28.53
N SER A 289 11.09 24.91 29.37
CA SER A 289 9.82 25.15 30.09
C SER A 289 10.00 26.17 31.16
N ASP A 290 10.67 27.26 30.84
CA ASP A 290 10.48 28.49 31.57
C ASP A 290 9.05 28.99 31.32
N PHE A 291 8.08 28.23 31.84
CA PHE A 291 6.85 28.81 32.33
C PHE A 291 7.12 29.71 33.54
N ALA A 292 8.33 30.24 33.67
CA ALA A 292 8.53 31.43 34.42
C ALA A 292 7.62 32.47 33.81
N THR A 293 6.52 32.72 34.48
CA THR A 293 5.57 33.79 34.18
C THR A 293 6.41 35.02 33.93
N ARG A 294 6.76 35.26 32.66
CA ARG A 294 7.57 36.41 32.28
C ARG A 294 6.63 37.58 32.37
N THR A 295 6.78 38.30 33.48
CA THR A 295 5.96 39.47 33.74
C THR A 295 6.28 40.50 32.67
N VAL A 296 5.37 40.69 31.73
CA VAL A 296 5.47 41.72 30.70
C VAL A 296 4.95 43.00 31.31
N TYR A 297 5.83 43.96 31.45
CA TYR A 297 5.45 45.29 31.94
C TYR A 297 4.94 46.13 30.79
N THR A 298 3.70 46.55 30.84
CA THR A 298 3.16 47.55 29.92
C THR A 298 3.00 48.90 30.62
N GLY A 299 3.43 49.96 29.96
CA GLY A 299 3.31 51.32 30.45
C GLY A 299 3.48 52.30 29.31
N THR A 300 2.93 53.49 29.46
CA THR A 300 3.15 54.63 28.58
C THR A 300 4.04 55.65 29.32
N ASP A 301 4.64 56.60 28.59
CA ASP A 301 5.53 57.64 29.19
C ASP A 301 4.88 58.45 30.31
N GLY A 302 3.55 58.40 30.46
CA GLY A 302 2.78 59.07 31.49
C GLY A 302 2.15 58.16 32.55
N ARG A 303 2.36 56.82 32.46
CA ARG A 303 1.81 55.87 33.43
C ARG A 303 2.91 54.89 33.85
N PRO A 304 3.01 54.58 35.17
CA PRO A 304 4.00 53.61 35.65
C PRO A 304 3.82 52.27 34.99
N ARG A 305 4.93 51.52 34.83
CA ARG A 305 4.95 50.18 34.30
C ARG A 305 4.17 49.24 35.23
N ILE A 306 3.10 48.66 34.71
CA ILE A 306 2.22 47.72 35.43
C ILE A 306 2.51 46.32 34.89
N PRO A 307 2.76 45.28 35.74
CA PRO A 307 2.82 43.90 35.29
C PRO A 307 1.44 43.43 34.84
N ILE A 308 1.41 42.70 33.76
CA ILE A 308 0.23 41.96 33.26
C ILE A 308 0.40 40.51 33.71
#